data_c80fc574eba682451a3f3d9585334727
#
_entry.id   c80fc574eba682451a3f3d9585334727
#
_cell.length_a   1.000
_cell.length_b   1.000
_cell.length_c   1.000
_cell.angle_alpha   90.00
_cell.angle_beta   90.00
_cell.angle_gamma   90.00
#
_symmetry.space_group_name_H-M   'P 1'
#
loop_
_entity.id
_entity.type
_entity.pdbx_description
1 polymer ?
#
loop_
_entity_poly.entity_id
_entity_poly.type
_entity_poly.pdbx_seq_one_letter_code
_entity_poly.pdbx_strand_id
1 'polypeptide(L)'
;MLILGALVLLAQAETGSIRQGVEGGGDSPRRLCQPVQVSSPQRDGQRPSFSATEVLDLRLSTQLRRSLEGPHVLQIKVFTPRGYTYQILTLPFASPGTSNRLQELSATLPVAGTAITSNSLYGRWTVEPFLDGASCGVTRSFVLNQ
;
A
#
# COMPACT_ATOMS: atom_id res chain seq x y z
N MET A 1 -43.21 37.88 54.43
CA MET A 1 -42.70 38.30 53.11
C MET A 1 -41.40 37.56 52.87
N LEU A 2 -41.49 36.44 52.16
CA LEU A 2 -40.39 35.49 51.94
C LEU A 2 -39.72 35.82 50.59
N ILE A 3 -38.42 36.08 50.63
CA ILE A 3 -37.60 36.25 49.43
C ILE A 3 -36.86 34.93 49.19
N LEU A 4 -37.26 34.20 48.12
CA LEU A 4 -36.52 33.05 47.64
C LEU A 4 -35.29 33.54 46.89
N GLY A 5 -34.14 33.22 47.43
CA GLY A 5 -32.88 33.33 46.69
C GLY A 5 -32.67 32.16 45.75
N ALA A 6 -32.60 32.38 44.42
CA ALA A 6 -32.26 31.41 43.47
C ALA A 6 -30.75 31.17 43.46
N LEU A 7 -30.34 29.95 43.78
CA LEU A 7 -28.94 29.50 43.69
C LEU A 7 -28.67 29.10 42.24
N VAL A 8 -27.89 29.91 41.55
CA VAL A 8 -27.39 29.55 40.20
C VAL A 8 -26.15 28.68 40.38
N LEU A 9 -26.28 27.40 40.09
CA LEU A 9 -25.13 26.50 39.95
C LEU A 9 -24.46 26.76 38.59
N LEU A 10 -23.32 27.39 38.63
CA LEU A 10 -22.42 27.43 37.50
C LEU A 10 -21.71 26.07 37.38
N ALA A 11 -22.14 25.27 36.42
CA ALA A 11 -21.38 24.09 36.00
C ALA A 11 -20.12 24.56 35.28
N GLN A 12 -18.97 24.41 35.90
CA GLN A 12 -17.70 24.59 35.25
C GLN A 12 -17.44 23.32 34.39
N ALA A 13 -17.47 23.50 33.09
CA ALA A 13 -16.98 22.50 32.18
C ALA A 13 -15.45 22.44 32.30
N GLU A 14 -14.96 21.38 32.93
CA GLU A 14 -13.55 21.07 32.91
C GLU A 14 -13.21 20.63 31.46
N THR A 15 -12.56 21.49 30.72
CA THR A 15 -11.88 21.14 29.50
C THR A 15 -10.70 20.25 29.85
N GLY A 16 -10.94 18.94 29.87
CA GLY A 16 -9.87 17.96 29.97
C GLY A 16 -8.94 18.14 28.79
N SER A 17 -7.80 18.73 29.06
CA SER A 17 -6.69 18.74 28.11
C SER A 17 -6.27 17.28 27.86
N ILE A 18 -6.68 16.72 26.73
CA ILE A 18 -6.16 15.47 26.27
C ILE A 18 -4.69 15.73 25.93
N ARG A 19 -3.82 15.39 26.85
CA ARG A 19 -2.40 15.26 26.52
C ARG A 19 -2.29 14.15 25.49
N GLN A 20 -2.07 14.52 24.24
CA GLN A 20 -1.61 13.59 23.24
C GLN A 20 -0.34 12.96 23.79
N GLY A 21 -0.45 11.66 24.07
CA GLY A 21 0.69 10.87 24.51
C GLY A 21 1.78 11.01 23.45
N VAL A 22 2.99 11.20 23.95
CA VAL A 22 4.21 11.16 23.14
C VAL A 22 4.17 9.87 22.32
N GLU A 23 4.06 10.01 21.01
CA GLU A 23 4.19 8.92 20.07
C GLU A 23 5.59 8.33 20.27
N GLY A 24 5.63 7.21 20.95
CA GLY A 24 6.78 6.31 20.87
C GLY A 24 6.99 6.03 19.39
N GLY A 25 8.23 6.20 18.87
CA GLY A 25 8.59 6.06 17.48
C GLY A 25 8.29 4.69 16.89
N GLY A 26 7.01 4.36 16.76
CA GLY A 26 6.52 3.26 15.95
C GLY A 26 6.58 3.66 14.50
N ASP A 27 7.34 2.89 13.69
CA ASP A 27 7.36 3.08 12.24
C ASP A 27 5.92 3.15 11.74
N SER A 28 5.58 4.28 11.11
CA SER A 28 4.29 4.42 10.45
C SER A 28 4.09 3.24 9.49
N PRO A 29 2.90 2.57 9.47
CA PRO A 29 2.61 1.47 8.55
C PRO A 29 3.01 1.78 7.10
N ARG A 30 2.89 3.04 6.69
CA ARG A 30 3.25 3.54 5.36
C ARG A 30 4.72 3.42 5.00
N ARG A 31 5.60 3.06 5.93
CA ARG A 31 7.05 2.92 5.70
C ARG A 31 7.54 1.48 5.80
N LEU A 32 6.66 0.51 6.05
CA LEU A 32 7.06 -0.88 6.20
C LEU A 32 7.48 -1.53 4.88
N CYS A 33 6.87 -1.11 3.77
CA CYS A 33 7.21 -1.61 2.44
C CYS A 33 8.11 -0.62 1.70
N GLN A 34 9.11 -1.15 1.01
CA GLN A 34 9.82 -0.37 0.02
C GLN A 34 8.91 -0.08 -1.17
N PRO A 35 9.21 0.94 -1.98
CA PRO A 35 8.45 1.20 -3.20
C PRO A 35 8.37 -0.03 -4.09
N VAL A 36 7.19 -0.32 -4.62
CA VAL A 36 7.00 -1.44 -5.55
C VAL A 36 7.88 -1.24 -6.78
N GLN A 37 8.62 -2.26 -7.13
CA GLN A 37 9.43 -2.32 -8.34
C GLN A 37 8.66 -3.06 -9.41
N VAL A 38 8.69 -2.53 -10.63
CA VAL A 38 8.06 -3.13 -11.79
C VAL A 38 9.14 -3.57 -12.76
N SER A 39 9.12 -4.82 -13.16
CA SER A 39 10.07 -5.39 -14.10
C SER A 39 9.37 -6.35 -15.07
N SER A 40 10.02 -6.62 -16.18
CA SER A 40 9.58 -7.64 -17.13
C SER A 40 10.51 -8.83 -17.05
N PRO A 41 10.02 -10.07 -16.87
CA PRO A 41 10.85 -11.27 -16.95
C PRO A 41 11.49 -11.49 -18.32
N GLN A 42 10.92 -10.90 -19.38
CA GLN A 42 11.43 -10.99 -20.74
C GLN A 42 12.55 -9.98 -21.03
N ARG A 43 12.77 -9.02 -20.16
CA ARG A 43 13.80 -7.98 -20.31
C ARG A 43 14.49 -7.72 -18.99
N ASP A 44 15.81 -7.66 -19.04
CA ASP A 44 16.61 -7.36 -17.87
C ASP A 44 16.41 -5.91 -17.39
N GLY A 45 16.35 -5.75 -16.09
CA GLY A 45 16.34 -4.46 -15.41
C GLY A 45 14.96 -3.87 -15.16
N GLN A 46 14.95 -2.93 -14.21
CA GLN A 46 13.77 -2.16 -13.85
C GLN A 46 13.59 -1.03 -14.87
N ARG A 47 12.40 -0.90 -15.39
CA ARG A 47 12.05 0.16 -16.35
C ARG A 47 10.76 0.84 -15.92
N PRO A 48 10.64 2.15 -16.12
CA PRO A 48 9.40 2.87 -15.88
C PRO A 48 8.38 2.72 -17.01
N SER A 49 8.77 2.13 -18.14
CA SER A 49 7.95 2.02 -19.35
C SER A 49 8.14 0.67 -20.04
N PHE A 50 7.04 0.09 -20.47
CA PHE A 50 6.97 -1.20 -21.16
C PHE A 50 6.06 -1.11 -22.38
N SER A 51 6.34 -1.92 -23.41
CA SER A 51 5.42 -2.13 -24.53
C SER A 51 4.57 -3.37 -24.27
N ALA A 52 3.26 -3.25 -24.36
CA ALA A 52 2.32 -4.35 -24.16
C ALA A 52 2.46 -5.46 -25.21
N THR A 53 3.04 -5.16 -26.36
CA THR A 53 3.32 -6.15 -27.41
C THR A 53 4.61 -6.94 -27.16
N GLU A 54 5.47 -6.45 -26.27
CA GLU A 54 6.78 -7.07 -25.99
C GLU A 54 6.81 -7.82 -24.65
N VAL A 55 5.82 -7.61 -23.77
CA VAL A 55 5.76 -8.25 -22.47
C VAL A 55 4.56 -9.19 -22.37
N LEU A 56 4.79 -10.39 -21.87
CA LEU A 56 3.72 -11.34 -21.54
C LEU A 56 3.10 -11.02 -20.21
N ASP A 57 3.94 -10.66 -19.25
CA ASP A 57 3.58 -10.29 -17.89
C ASP A 57 4.57 -9.29 -17.30
N LEU A 58 4.17 -8.65 -16.22
CA LEU A 58 5.02 -7.80 -15.41
C LEU A 58 5.17 -8.40 -14.01
N ARG A 59 6.37 -8.33 -13.48
CA ARG A 59 6.67 -8.70 -12.10
C ARG A 59 6.61 -7.45 -11.23
N LEU A 60 5.78 -7.51 -10.21
CA LEU A 60 5.67 -6.48 -9.18
C LEU A 60 6.29 -7.02 -7.90
N SER A 61 7.32 -6.36 -7.41
CA SER A 61 8.00 -6.78 -6.18
C SER A 61 8.16 -5.64 -5.20
N THR A 62 8.12 -5.98 -3.92
CA THR A 62 8.46 -5.07 -2.84
C THR A 62 9.24 -5.80 -1.77
N GLN A 63 10.06 -5.08 -1.03
CA GLN A 63 10.81 -5.60 0.09
C GLN A 63 10.29 -4.99 1.38
N LEU A 64 10.14 -5.81 2.42
CA LEU A 64 9.82 -5.32 3.74
C LEU A 64 11.06 -4.67 4.35
N ARG A 65 10.88 -3.53 5.01
CA ARG A 65 11.99 -2.79 5.65
C ARG A 65 12.46 -3.42 6.96
N ARG A 66 11.69 -4.33 7.51
CA ARG A 66 12.02 -5.10 8.70
C ARG A 66 11.36 -6.47 8.66
N SER A 67 11.89 -7.41 9.43
CA SER A 67 11.24 -8.69 9.64
C SER A 67 9.96 -8.51 10.45
N LEU A 68 8.92 -9.27 10.09
CA LEU A 68 7.65 -9.35 10.79
C LEU A 68 7.48 -10.79 11.27
N GLU A 69 7.01 -10.97 12.49
CA GLU A 69 6.72 -12.29 13.03
C GLU A 69 5.30 -12.73 12.68
N GLY A 70 5.14 -14.02 12.42
CA GLY A 70 3.86 -14.65 12.19
C GLY A 70 3.31 -14.45 10.77
N PRO A 71 2.04 -14.87 10.55
CA PRO A 71 1.39 -14.79 9.25
C PRO A 71 0.92 -13.37 8.95
N HIS A 72 1.16 -12.94 7.72
CA HIS A 72 0.74 -11.64 7.20
C HIS A 72 0.21 -11.78 5.77
N VAL A 73 -0.48 -10.77 5.29
CA VAL A 73 -0.97 -10.68 3.92
C VAL A 73 -0.50 -9.37 3.31
N LEU A 74 0.30 -9.46 2.25
CA LEU A 74 0.61 -8.34 1.38
C LEU A 74 -0.38 -8.30 0.23
N GLN A 75 -0.91 -7.15 -0.07
CA GLN A 75 -1.68 -6.88 -1.27
C GLN A 75 -0.99 -5.80 -2.09
N ILE A 76 -0.87 -6.02 -3.39
CA ILE A 76 -0.47 -4.98 -4.33
C ILE A 76 -1.71 -4.61 -5.14
N LYS A 77 -2.21 -3.40 -4.93
CA LYS A 77 -3.35 -2.88 -5.69
C LYS A 77 -2.84 -2.22 -6.95
N VAL A 78 -3.41 -2.61 -8.08
CA VAL A 78 -3.06 -2.13 -9.41
C VAL A 78 -4.20 -1.29 -9.95
N PHE A 79 -3.91 -0.07 -10.36
CA PHE A 79 -4.88 0.89 -10.86
C PHE A 79 -4.64 1.21 -12.32
N THR A 80 -5.72 1.30 -13.09
CA THR A 80 -5.68 1.69 -14.51
C THR A 80 -5.23 3.14 -14.68
N PRO A 81 -4.89 3.57 -15.91
CA PRO A 81 -4.58 4.97 -16.20
C PRO A 81 -5.71 5.95 -15.83
N ARG A 82 -6.96 5.48 -15.75
CA ARG A 82 -8.11 6.27 -15.32
C ARG A 82 -8.34 6.25 -13.81
N GLY A 83 -7.51 5.54 -13.04
CA GLY A 83 -7.59 5.48 -11.58
C GLY A 83 -8.55 4.43 -11.02
N TYR A 84 -9.10 3.54 -11.84
CA TYR A 84 -9.92 2.42 -11.38
C TYR A 84 -9.04 1.27 -10.90
N THR A 85 -9.48 0.57 -9.86
CA THR A 85 -8.84 -0.68 -9.45
C THR A 85 -8.99 -1.71 -10.55
N TYR A 86 -7.87 -2.18 -11.07
CA TYR A 86 -7.82 -3.22 -12.09
C TYR A 86 -7.72 -4.60 -11.44
N GLN A 87 -6.77 -4.77 -10.54
CA GLN A 87 -6.52 -6.03 -9.87
C GLN A 87 -5.91 -5.81 -8.49
N ILE A 88 -6.21 -6.71 -7.57
CA ILE A 88 -5.56 -6.80 -6.27
C ILE A 88 -4.81 -8.13 -6.22
N LEU A 89 -3.49 -8.05 -6.21
CA LEU A 89 -2.61 -9.21 -6.10
C LEU A 89 -2.38 -9.49 -4.62
N THR A 90 -2.84 -10.65 -4.15
CA THR A 90 -2.80 -11.02 -2.74
C THR A 90 -1.73 -12.08 -2.50
N LEU A 91 -0.82 -11.80 -1.58
CA LEU A 91 0.34 -12.61 -1.24
C LEU A 91 0.32 -12.90 0.27
N PRO A 92 -0.23 -14.04 0.71
CA PRO A 92 -0.04 -14.49 2.08
C PRO A 92 1.42 -14.92 2.27
N PHE A 93 1.99 -14.55 3.40
CA PHE A 93 3.35 -14.95 3.75
C PHE A 93 3.49 -15.12 5.27
N ALA A 94 4.47 -15.88 5.68
CA ALA A 94 4.89 -16.01 7.06
C ALA A 94 6.40 -15.79 7.12
N SER A 95 6.84 -14.91 8.00
CA SER A 95 8.26 -14.74 8.25
C SER A 95 8.72 -15.78 9.28
N PRO A 96 9.87 -16.44 9.06
CA PRO A 96 10.41 -17.41 10.01
C PRO A 96 11.01 -16.78 11.28
N GLY A 97 10.82 -15.48 11.52
CA GLY A 97 11.17 -14.78 12.78
C GLY A 97 12.64 -14.63 13.10
N THR A 98 13.53 -15.37 12.48
CA THR A 98 14.97 -15.41 12.79
C THR A 98 15.90 -14.99 11.67
N SER A 99 15.35 -14.59 10.53
CA SER A 99 16.14 -14.18 9.38
C SER A 99 16.55 -12.72 9.47
N ASN A 100 17.85 -12.44 9.43
CA ASN A 100 18.38 -11.09 9.26
C ASN A 100 18.18 -10.54 7.84
N ARG A 101 17.61 -11.34 6.94
CA ARG A 101 17.33 -10.93 5.57
C ARG A 101 15.96 -10.29 5.47
N LEU A 102 15.90 -9.14 4.84
CA LEU A 102 14.64 -8.52 4.50
C LEU A 102 13.91 -9.37 3.46
N GLN A 103 12.63 -9.63 3.71
CA GLN A 103 11.83 -10.47 2.84
C GLN A 103 11.39 -9.69 1.61
N GLU A 104 11.69 -10.24 0.44
CA GLU A 104 11.17 -9.79 -0.84
C GLU A 104 9.91 -10.58 -1.19
N LEU A 105 8.87 -9.87 -1.58
CA LEU A 105 7.60 -10.42 -2.00
C LEU A 105 7.30 -9.95 -3.42
N SER A 106 6.91 -10.88 -4.27
CA SER A 106 6.63 -10.57 -5.67
C SER A 106 5.35 -11.23 -6.15
N ALA A 107 4.66 -10.55 -7.06
CA ALA A 107 3.47 -11.03 -7.75
C ALA A 107 3.62 -10.77 -9.24
N THR A 108 2.87 -11.52 -10.03
CA THR A 108 2.84 -11.40 -11.49
C THR A 108 1.54 -10.72 -11.92
N LEU A 109 1.66 -9.69 -12.76
CA LEU A 109 0.54 -9.04 -13.44
C LEU A 109 0.53 -9.50 -14.89
N PRO A 110 -0.41 -10.35 -15.30
CA PRO A 110 -0.53 -10.76 -16.71
C PRO A 110 -0.93 -9.57 -17.60
N VAL A 111 -0.29 -9.45 -18.75
CA VAL A 111 -0.52 -8.39 -19.74
C VAL A 111 -1.08 -8.95 -21.04
N ALA A 112 -0.32 -9.84 -21.68
CA ALA A 112 -0.73 -10.42 -22.96
C ALA A 112 -2.00 -11.26 -22.84
N GLY A 113 -2.93 -11.09 -23.76
CA GLY A 113 -4.18 -11.84 -23.77
C GLY A 113 -5.19 -11.46 -22.68
N THR A 114 -4.94 -10.38 -21.95
CA THR A 114 -5.82 -9.88 -20.89
C THR A 114 -6.64 -8.68 -21.34
N ALA A 115 -7.51 -8.17 -20.45
CA ALA A 115 -8.27 -6.95 -20.67
C ALA A 115 -7.37 -5.73 -20.95
N ILE A 116 -6.11 -5.75 -20.51
CA ILE A 116 -5.14 -4.69 -20.80
C ILE A 116 -4.96 -4.54 -22.31
N THR A 117 -4.72 -5.63 -23.01
CA THR A 117 -4.53 -5.61 -24.45
C THR A 117 -5.83 -5.55 -25.23
N SER A 118 -6.86 -6.31 -24.82
CA SER A 118 -8.14 -6.35 -25.54
C SER A 118 -8.93 -5.05 -25.44
N ASN A 119 -8.78 -4.30 -24.36
CA ASN A 119 -9.46 -3.03 -24.13
C ASN A 119 -8.53 -1.81 -24.30
N SER A 120 -7.30 -2.02 -24.82
CA SER A 120 -6.32 -0.96 -25.05
C SER A 120 -6.09 -0.07 -23.82
N LEU A 121 -5.93 -0.69 -22.65
CA LEU A 121 -5.73 0.02 -21.38
C LEU A 121 -4.29 0.52 -21.27
N TYR A 122 -3.85 1.33 -22.22
CA TYR A 122 -2.50 1.89 -22.27
C TYR A 122 -2.41 3.22 -21.56
N GLY A 123 -1.24 3.55 -21.04
CA GLY A 123 -0.97 4.79 -20.34
C GLY A 123 -0.22 4.59 -19.03
N ARG A 124 -0.38 5.53 -18.13
CA ARG A 124 0.26 5.52 -16.81
C ARG A 124 -0.58 4.75 -15.81
N TRP A 125 -0.06 3.62 -15.39
CA TRP A 125 -0.60 2.76 -14.35
C TRP A 125 0.00 3.12 -13.00
N THR A 126 -0.70 2.84 -11.92
CA THR A 126 -0.20 3.01 -10.56
C THR A 126 -0.35 1.74 -9.75
N VAL A 127 0.56 1.53 -8.82
CA VAL A 127 0.57 0.40 -7.89
C VAL A 127 0.83 0.89 -6.47
N GLU A 128 0.16 0.28 -5.51
CA GLU A 128 0.30 0.62 -4.10
C GLU A 128 0.31 -0.64 -3.25
N PRO A 129 1.31 -0.81 -2.34
CA PRO A 129 1.38 -1.95 -1.46
C PRO A 129 0.56 -1.73 -0.19
N PHE A 130 -0.14 -2.77 0.25
CA PHE A 130 -0.91 -2.83 1.50
C PHE A 130 -0.48 -4.04 2.31
N LEU A 131 -0.23 -3.85 3.58
CA LEU A 131 0.10 -4.92 4.52
C LEU A 131 -1.03 -5.05 5.54
N ASP A 132 -1.61 -6.24 5.64
CA ASP A 132 -2.74 -6.53 6.53
C ASP A 132 -3.87 -5.48 6.44
N GLY A 133 -4.16 -5.02 5.23
CA GLY A 133 -5.22 -4.07 4.93
C GLY A 133 -4.85 -2.58 5.06
N ALA A 134 -3.63 -2.25 5.50
CA ALA A 134 -3.15 -0.87 5.62
C ALA A 134 -2.09 -0.55 4.56
N SER A 135 -2.15 0.64 3.95
CA SER A 135 -1.10 1.11 3.05
C SER A 135 0.26 1.07 3.75
N CYS A 136 1.22 0.38 3.17
CA CYS A 136 2.53 0.15 3.78
C CYS A 136 3.70 0.77 3.00
N GLY A 137 3.44 1.42 1.88
CA GLY A 137 4.46 2.06 1.05
C GLY A 137 3.89 3.14 0.15
N VAL A 138 4.76 3.81 -0.57
CA VAL A 138 4.37 4.86 -1.50
C VAL A 138 3.76 4.29 -2.77
N THR A 139 2.84 5.03 -3.38
CA THR A 139 2.32 4.73 -4.71
C THR A 139 3.43 4.91 -5.75
N ARG A 140 3.55 3.94 -6.64
CA ARG A 140 4.47 3.99 -7.78
C ARG A 140 3.69 3.96 -9.08
N SER A 141 4.28 4.53 -10.12
CA SER A 141 3.72 4.49 -11.46
C SER A 141 4.66 3.84 -12.45
N PHE A 142 4.09 3.20 -13.45
CA PHE A 142 4.76 2.71 -14.64
C PHE A 142 3.90 3.05 -15.87
N VAL A 143 4.51 3.04 -17.03
CA VAL A 143 3.81 3.32 -18.30
C VAL A 143 3.75 2.04 -19.11
N LEU A 144 2.56 1.72 -19.60
CA LEU A 144 2.34 0.63 -20.52
C LEU A 144 1.89 1.22 -21.86
N ASN A 145 2.74 1.10 -22.87
CA ASN A 145 2.47 1.55 -24.23
C ASN A 145 1.91 0.39 -25.07
N GLN A 146 1.33 0.74 -26.19
CA GLN A 146 0.92 -0.24 -27.21
C GLN A 146 2.12 -0.99 -27.77
#